data_69caa5d1c59d2f530d2f1fdcf22c1c77
#
_entry.id   69caa5d1c59d2f530d2f1fdcf22c1c77
#
_cell.length_a   1.000
_cell.length_b   1.000
_cell.length_c   1.000
_cell.angle_alpha   90.00
_cell.angle_beta   90.00
_cell.angle_gamma   90.00
#
_symmetry.space_group_name_H-M   'P 1'
#
loop_
_entity.id
_entity.type
_entity.pdbx_description
1 polymer ?
#
loop_
_entity_poly.entity_id
_entity_poly.type
_entity_poly.pdbx_seq_one_letter_code
_entity_poly.pdbx_strand_id
1 'polypeptide(L)'
;DNKDFSTDVRYVSTPQGIFAVGPNFRVHPTTARTQSETPIIRHPTNSNIMFASANTYNVGGTTTFSTACYKTTDGGVTWSGSDTTVFNFGDPAPMIMHTGRFLISYITSTGQMGASYSTDLGSTWSGVITFPGSTTSSDKNLSAVDGISTSTYYGRCYTVYTEFAGAYTNRIVSTY
;
A
#
# COMPACT_ATOMS: atom_id res chain seq x y z
N ASP A 1 -8.45 -0.98 22.49
CA ASP A 1 -9.06 -2.16 23.07
C ASP A 1 -8.65 -3.39 22.26
N ASN A 2 -7.66 -4.16 22.78
CA ASN A 2 -7.04 -5.29 22.08
C ASN A 2 -7.83 -6.61 22.28
N LYS A 3 -9.12 -6.53 22.61
CA LYS A 3 -9.87 -7.69 23.10
C LYS A 3 -10.25 -8.72 22.03
N ASP A 4 -10.10 -8.39 20.75
CA ASP A 4 -10.63 -9.23 19.68
C ASP A 4 -9.58 -10.01 18.85
N PHE A 5 -8.32 -9.96 19.27
CA PHE A 5 -7.27 -10.66 18.54
C PHE A 5 -6.92 -11.98 19.23
N SER A 6 -7.03 -13.09 18.49
CA SER A 6 -6.53 -14.38 18.92
C SER A 6 -5.02 -14.31 19.17
N THR A 7 -4.59 -14.82 20.31
CA THR A 7 -3.15 -14.97 20.63
C THR A 7 -2.60 -16.32 20.15
N ASP A 8 -3.44 -17.18 19.59
CA ASP A 8 -3.09 -18.55 19.23
C ASP A 8 -2.43 -18.61 17.85
N VAL A 9 -1.33 -19.32 17.80
CA VAL A 9 -0.70 -19.73 16.53
C VAL A 9 -1.44 -20.94 15.98
N ARG A 10 -1.90 -20.87 14.75
CA ARG A 10 -2.51 -22.00 14.04
C ARG A 10 -1.54 -22.57 13.02
N TYR A 11 -1.48 -23.89 12.95
CA TYR A 11 -0.67 -24.60 11.97
C TYR A 11 -1.58 -25.18 10.88
N VAL A 12 -1.25 -24.88 9.63
CA VAL A 12 -1.98 -25.38 8.46
C VAL A 12 -1.04 -26.26 7.66
N SER A 13 -1.40 -27.54 7.52
CA SER A 13 -0.65 -28.49 6.69
C SER A 13 -1.14 -28.39 5.24
N THR A 14 -0.21 -28.30 4.31
CA THR A 14 -0.46 -28.32 2.86
C THR A 14 0.53 -29.25 2.18
N PRO A 15 0.33 -29.62 0.90
CA PRO A 15 1.31 -30.38 0.13
C PRO A 15 2.69 -29.70 0.04
N GLN A 16 2.76 -28.38 0.21
CA GLN A 16 3.99 -27.59 0.17
C GLN A 16 4.66 -27.45 1.54
N GLY A 17 4.04 -27.94 2.61
CA GLY A 17 4.58 -27.88 3.97
C GLY A 17 3.58 -27.42 5.01
N ILE A 18 4.08 -27.15 6.21
CA ILE A 18 3.31 -26.63 7.34
C ILE A 18 3.51 -25.11 7.41
N PHE A 19 2.41 -24.39 7.38
CA PHE A 19 2.40 -22.93 7.58
C PHE A 19 1.92 -22.60 8.98
N ALA A 20 2.63 -21.71 9.66
CA ALA A 20 2.19 -21.13 10.91
C ALA A 20 1.44 -19.83 10.62
N VAL A 21 0.19 -19.75 11.08
CA VAL A 21 -0.60 -18.51 11.08
C VAL A 21 -0.51 -17.95 12.50
N GLY A 22 0.23 -16.85 12.64
CA GLY A 22 0.41 -16.18 13.92
C GLY A 22 -0.86 -15.49 14.42
N PRO A 23 -0.83 -14.99 15.65
CA PRO A 23 -1.92 -14.20 16.20
C PRO A 23 -2.10 -12.89 15.41
N ASN A 24 -3.33 -12.40 15.38
CA ASN A 24 -3.60 -11.08 14.84
C ASN A 24 -3.00 -10.00 15.77
N PHE A 25 -2.48 -8.94 15.18
CA PHE A 25 -2.02 -7.77 15.91
C PHE A 25 -2.36 -6.49 15.14
N ARG A 26 -2.43 -5.39 15.83
CA ARG A 26 -2.61 -4.09 15.18
C ARG A 26 -1.28 -3.60 14.63
N VAL A 27 -1.29 -3.22 13.35
CA VAL A 27 -0.14 -2.57 12.70
C VAL A 27 0.08 -1.15 13.24
N HIS A 28 -0.98 -0.48 13.67
CA HIS A 28 -0.89 0.82 14.33
C HIS A 28 -1.69 0.84 15.64
N PRO A 29 -1.08 1.23 16.78
CA PRO A 29 -1.69 1.06 18.11
C PRO A 29 -2.83 2.02 18.40
N THR A 30 -2.86 3.19 17.78
CA THR A 30 -3.89 4.20 18.04
C THR A 30 -4.79 4.34 16.82
N THR A 31 -6.07 4.03 17.00
CA THR A 31 -7.04 4.21 15.94
C THR A 31 -8.22 5.04 16.42
N ALA A 32 -8.12 6.33 16.22
CA ALA A 32 -9.30 7.17 16.10
C ALA A 32 -9.88 7.14 14.68
N ARG A 33 -9.45 6.18 13.84
CA ARG A 33 -9.80 6.11 12.44
C ARG A 33 -10.20 4.70 12.02
N THR A 34 -11.12 4.61 11.08
CA THR A 34 -11.41 3.36 10.37
C THR A 34 -10.36 3.15 9.30
N GLN A 35 -9.91 1.90 9.15
CA GLN A 35 -8.94 1.47 8.15
C GLN A 35 -9.58 0.43 7.24
N SER A 36 -9.45 0.60 5.93
CA SER A 36 -9.93 -0.34 4.93
C SER A 36 -8.94 -0.43 3.76
N GLU A 37 -9.12 -1.43 2.90
CA GLU A 37 -8.27 -1.66 1.73
C GLU A 37 -6.77 -1.68 2.08
N THR A 38 -6.39 -2.68 2.88
CA THR A 38 -5.11 -2.77 3.59
C THR A 38 -4.07 -3.62 2.86
N PRO A 39 -3.39 -3.09 1.84
CA PRO A 39 -2.29 -3.79 1.19
C PRO A 39 -1.00 -3.73 2.01
N ILE A 40 -0.17 -4.75 1.82
CA ILE A 40 1.17 -4.84 2.40
C ILE A 40 2.16 -5.36 1.38
N ILE A 41 3.37 -4.84 1.42
CA ILE A 41 4.48 -5.28 0.60
C ILE A 41 5.74 -5.44 1.44
N ARG A 42 6.58 -6.41 1.09
CA ARG A 42 7.89 -6.63 1.69
C ARG A 42 8.99 -6.17 0.75
N HIS A 43 10.07 -5.63 1.29
CA HIS A 43 11.27 -5.28 0.54
C HIS A 43 11.84 -6.53 -0.18
N PRO A 44 12.17 -6.44 -1.48
CA PRO A 44 12.56 -7.61 -2.27
C PRO A 44 13.81 -8.33 -1.77
N THR A 45 14.75 -7.63 -1.14
CA THR A 45 16.03 -8.20 -0.69
C THR A 45 16.28 -8.07 0.82
N ASN A 46 15.43 -7.35 1.57
CA ASN A 46 15.53 -7.22 3.01
C ASN A 46 14.20 -7.58 3.67
N SER A 47 14.11 -8.80 4.21
CA SER A 47 12.89 -9.31 4.82
C SER A 47 12.44 -8.56 6.08
N ASN A 48 13.30 -7.77 6.70
CA ASN A 48 12.96 -6.98 7.87
C ASN A 48 12.14 -5.73 7.54
N ILE A 49 12.16 -5.29 6.27
CA ILE A 49 11.45 -4.08 5.85
C ILE A 49 10.14 -4.47 5.16
N MET A 50 9.03 -3.97 5.72
CA MET A 50 7.71 -4.05 5.09
C MET A 50 7.03 -2.68 5.15
N PHE A 51 6.16 -2.46 4.20
CA PHE A 51 5.35 -1.26 4.07
C PHE A 51 3.89 -1.66 3.87
N ALA A 52 3.02 -1.19 4.76
CA ALA A 52 1.58 -1.38 4.69
C ALA A 52 0.89 -0.03 4.53
N SER A 53 -0.26 -0.03 3.90
CA SER A 53 -1.07 1.16 3.70
C SER A 53 -2.55 0.86 3.91
N ALA A 54 -3.38 1.89 4.04
CA ALA A 54 -4.82 1.75 4.15
C ALA A 54 -5.52 3.05 3.75
N ASN A 55 -6.77 2.91 3.32
CA ASN A 55 -7.71 4.02 3.37
C ASN A 55 -8.04 4.32 4.82
N THR A 56 -7.98 5.58 5.23
CA THR A 56 -8.36 5.99 6.58
C THR A 56 -9.40 7.09 6.57
N TYR A 57 -10.40 7.00 7.45
CA TYR A 57 -11.43 8.00 7.64
C TYR A 57 -11.87 8.04 9.10
N ASN A 58 -12.44 9.15 9.53
CA ASN A 58 -12.88 9.32 10.90
C ASN A 58 -13.97 8.30 11.26
N VAL A 59 -13.85 7.68 12.43
CA VAL A 59 -14.87 6.77 12.97
C VAL A 59 -16.17 7.57 13.20
N GLY A 60 -17.26 7.12 12.57
CA GLY A 60 -18.60 7.69 12.77
C GLY A 60 -18.85 9.02 12.08
N GLY A 61 -17.99 9.49 11.19
CA GLY A 61 -18.14 10.80 10.55
C GLY A 61 -17.57 10.88 9.17
N THR A 62 -18.13 11.74 8.51
CA THR A 62 -17.91 12.34 7.24
C THR A 62 -16.44 12.57 6.87
N THR A 63 -15.97 11.89 5.81
CA THR A 63 -15.40 12.57 4.66
C THR A 63 -14.03 13.20 4.77
N THR A 64 -13.06 12.65 5.48
CA THR A 64 -11.70 12.95 5.05
C THR A 64 -11.01 11.64 4.78
N PHE A 65 -11.05 11.20 3.55
CA PHE A 65 -10.17 10.14 3.11
C PHE A 65 -8.73 10.62 3.25
N SER A 66 -7.95 9.83 3.90
CA SER A 66 -6.51 9.96 3.93
C SER A 66 -5.92 8.59 3.67
N THR A 67 -4.74 8.55 3.15
CA THR A 67 -3.98 7.30 2.99
C THR A 67 -3.03 7.16 4.16
N ALA A 68 -3.16 6.05 4.89
CA ALA A 68 -2.22 5.67 5.93
C ALA A 68 -0.97 5.04 5.34
N CYS A 69 0.14 5.23 6.02
CA CYS A 69 1.41 4.56 5.73
C CYS A 69 2.02 4.02 7.02
N TYR A 70 2.26 2.72 7.06
CA TYR A 70 2.89 2.04 8.19
C TYR A 70 4.09 1.25 7.73
N LYS A 71 5.13 1.22 8.53
CA LYS A 71 6.36 0.47 8.23
C LYS A 71 6.84 -0.35 9.41
N THR A 72 7.54 -1.40 9.10
CA THR A 72 8.41 -2.12 10.02
C THR A 72 9.82 -2.20 9.44
N THR A 73 10.82 -2.28 10.29
CA THR A 73 12.23 -2.51 9.93
C THR A 73 12.85 -3.68 10.69
N ASP A 74 12.03 -4.42 11.41
CA ASP A 74 12.43 -5.56 12.26
C ASP A 74 11.63 -6.84 11.97
N GLY A 75 11.14 -6.99 10.74
CA GLY A 75 10.41 -8.18 10.32
C GLY A 75 8.97 -8.26 10.82
N GLY A 76 8.39 -7.14 11.22
CA GLY A 76 7.01 -7.07 11.69
C GLY A 76 6.84 -7.16 13.20
N VAL A 77 7.94 -7.17 13.97
CA VAL A 77 7.91 -7.17 15.44
C VAL A 77 7.36 -5.84 15.96
N THR A 78 7.85 -4.73 15.41
CA THR A 78 7.31 -3.40 15.71
C THR A 78 6.91 -2.67 14.43
N TRP A 79 5.89 -1.82 14.56
CA TRP A 79 5.37 -1.01 13.46
C TRP A 79 5.29 0.45 13.88
N SER A 80 5.52 1.32 12.92
CA SER A 80 5.42 2.78 13.08
C SER A 80 4.81 3.40 11.83
N GLY A 81 4.26 4.59 11.95
CA GLY A 81 3.67 5.29 10.81
C GLY A 81 2.60 6.28 11.23
N SER A 82 1.70 6.61 10.31
CA SER A 82 0.63 7.57 10.50
C SER A 82 -0.64 7.10 9.82
N ASP A 83 -1.78 7.35 10.45
CA ASP A 83 -3.11 7.20 9.86
C ASP A 83 -3.40 8.25 8.79
N THR A 84 -2.60 9.30 8.73
CA THR A 84 -2.76 10.40 7.78
C THR A 84 -1.44 10.74 7.12
N THR A 85 -1.48 10.87 5.81
CA THR A 85 -0.38 11.39 4.99
C THR A 85 -0.89 12.56 4.16
N VAL A 86 -0.06 13.10 3.30
CA VAL A 86 -0.46 14.20 2.38
C VAL A 86 -1.45 13.76 1.29
N PHE A 87 -1.79 12.50 1.23
CA PHE A 87 -2.65 11.92 0.20
C PHE A 87 -4.11 11.95 0.64
N ASN A 88 -5.01 12.34 -0.24
CA ASN A 88 -6.39 12.66 0.13
C ASN A 88 -7.48 11.83 -0.56
N PHE A 89 -7.14 10.81 -1.35
CA PHE A 89 -8.12 9.86 -1.91
C PHE A 89 -7.58 8.45 -1.86
N GLY A 90 -8.40 7.48 -1.80
CA GLY A 90 -8.15 6.12 -1.39
C GLY A 90 -7.38 5.22 -2.34
N ASP A 91 -7.58 3.94 -2.10
CA ASP A 91 -7.06 2.80 -2.84
C ASP A 91 -5.53 2.77 -2.95
N PRO A 92 -4.82 2.81 -1.81
CA PRO A 92 -3.37 2.83 -1.84
C PRO A 92 -2.80 1.49 -2.34
N ALA A 93 -1.78 1.54 -3.20
CA ALA A 93 -1.01 0.37 -3.60
C ALA A 93 0.48 0.63 -3.33
N PRO A 94 1.01 0.12 -2.21
CA PRO A 94 2.40 0.32 -1.80
C PRO A 94 3.36 -0.53 -2.62
N MET A 95 4.55 0.00 -2.84
CA MET A 95 5.68 -0.68 -3.45
C MET A 95 6.95 -0.36 -2.68
N ILE A 96 7.93 -1.27 -2.70
CA ILE A 96 9.29 -1.03 -2.23
C ILE A 96 10.25 -1.42 -3.35
N MET A 97 11.04 -0.47 -3.82
CA MET A 97 12.10 -0.75 -4.78
C MET A 97 13.28 -1.48 -4.12
N HIS A 98 14.09 -2.18 -4.90
CA HIS A 98 15.32 -2.81 -4.41
C HIS A 98 16.31 -1.82 -3.78
N THR A 99 16.24 -0.55 -4.14
CA THR A 99 17.02 0.55 -3.54
C THR A 99 16.53 0.98 -2.17
N GLY A 100 15.43 0.40 -1.66
CA GLY A 100 14.80 0.81 -0.41
C GLY A 100 13.86 2.02 -0.52
N ARG A 101 13.68 2.58 -1.73
CA ARG A 101 12.69 3.65 -1.95
C ARG A 101 11.29 3.09 -1.82
N PHE A 102 10.45 3.75 -1.05
CA PHE A 102 9.02 3.46 -0.99
C PHE A 102 8.28 4.26 -2.06
N LEU A 103 7.33 3.60 -2.72
CA LEU A 103 6.37 4.24 -3.60
C LEU A 103 4.97 3.84 -3.16
N ILE A 104 4.01 4.72 -3.42
CA ILE A 104 2.61 4.43 -3.22
C ILE A 104 1.83 5.06 -4.37
N SER A 105 1.05 4.25 -5.08
CA SER A 105 0.06 4.75 -6.02
C SER A 105 -1.31 4.81 -5.36
N TYR A 106 -2.15 5.72 -5.79
CA TYR A 106 -3.45 5.99 -5.18
C TYR A 106 -4.33 6.84 -6.10
N ILE A 107 -5.61 6.95 -5.75
CA ILE A 107 -6.51 7.93 -6.35
C ILE A 107 -6.18 9.31 -5.74
N THR A 108 -5.83 10.28 -6.56
CA THR A 108 -5.47 11.64 -6.14
C THR A 108 -6.70 12.43 -5.68
N SER A 109 -6.50 13.57 -5.07
CA SER A 109 -7.58 14.49 -4.66
C SER A 109 -8.45 15.01 -5.81
N THR A 110 -8.02 14.81 -7.05
CA THR A 110 -8.79 15.14 -8.25
C THR A 110 -9.49 13.92 -8.86
N GLY A 111 -9.37 12.74 -8.26
CA GLY A 111 -9.93 11.49 -8.78
C GLY A 111 -9.09 10.78 -9.83
N GLN A 112 -7.96 11.36 -10.24
CA GLN A 112 -7.03 10.75 -11.17
C GLN A 112 -6.11 9.75 -10.47
N MET A 113 -5.50 8.84 -11.19
CA MET A 113 -4.41 8.02 -10.65
C MET A 113 -3.11 8.80 -10.55
N GLY A 114 -2.38 8.56 -9.48
CA GLY A 114 -1.07 9.14 -9.27
C GLY A 114 -0.25 8.35 -8.27
N ALA A 115 0.97 8.79 -8.07
CA ALA A 115 1.88 8.19 -7.11
C ALA A 115 2.72 9.24 -6.39
N SER A 116 3.25 8.85 -5.24
CA SER A 116 4.30 9.57 -4.52
C SER A 116 5.37 8.59 -4.07
N TYR A 117 6.55 9.10 -3.79
CA TYR A 117 7.66 8.29 -3.29
C TYR A 117 8.28 8.89 -2.04
N SER A 118 8.95 8.02 -1.29
CA SER A 118 9.75 8.37 -0.12
C SER A 118 11.15 7.75 -0.25
N THR A 119 12.15 8.47 0.21
CA THR A 119 13.56 8.01 0.29
C THR A 119 14.03 7.77 1.72
N ASP A 120 13.16 7.99 2.69
CA ASP A 120 13.43 7.91 4.13
C ASP A 120 12.44 6.98 4.87
N LEU A 121 12.10 5.85 4.19
CA LEU A 121 11.21 4.82 4.72
C LEU A 121 9.81 5.38 5.11
N GLY A 122 9.26 6.28 4.30
CA GLY A 122 7.93 6.81 4.51
C GLY A 122 7.82 7.91 5.55
N SER A 123 8.95 8.48 5.99
CA SER A 123 8.92 9.62 6.94
C SER A 123 8.54 10.92 6.24
N THR A 124 9.02 11.12 5.01
CA THR A 124 8.58 12.22 4.13
C THR A 124 8.24 11.69 2.75
N TRP A 125 7.37 12.41 2.04
CA TRP A 125 6.85 11.99 0.74
C TRP A 125 6.98 13.12 -0.28
N SER A 126 7.23 12.75 -1.53
CA SER A 126 7.20 13.68 -2.67
C SER A 126 5.80 14.25 -2.88
N GLY A 127 5.70 15.35 -3.63
CA GLY A 127 4.44 15.75 -4.24
C GLY A 127 3.87 14.64 -5.14
N VAL A 128 2.58 14.76 -5.46
CA VAL A 128 1.89 13.82 -6.34
C VAL A 128 2.43 13.91 -7.78
N ILE A 129 2.61 12.75 -8.38
CA ILE A 129 2.90 12.58 -9.80
C ILE A 129 1.66 11.93 -10.42
N THR A 130 0.87 12.70 -11.14
CA THR A 130 -0.34 12.20 -11.82
C THR A 130 0.04 11.33 -13.02
N PHE A 131 -0.62 10.20 -13.19
CA PHE A 131 -0.35 9.31 -14.33
C PHE A 131 -0.92 9.89 -15.62
N PRO A 132 -0.12 9.92 -16.70
CA PRO A 132 -0.58 10.41 -17.98
C PRO A 132 -1.81 9.63 -18.49
N GLY A 133 -2.82 10.36 -18.92
CA GLY A 133 -4.05 9.76 -19.48
C GLY A 133 -5.05 9.22 -18.48
N SER A 134 -4.75 9.25 -17.16
CA SER A 134 -5.76 8.94 -16.15
C SER A 134 -6.81 10.06 -16.09
N THR A 135 -8.07 9.68 -15.89
CA THR A 135 -9.18 10.63 -15.77
C THR A 135 -9.66 10.72 -14.33
N THR A 136 -10.60 11.60 -14.06
CA THR A 136 -11.24 11.73 -12.74
C THR A 136 -12.21 10.60 -12.42
N SER A 137 -12.23 9.56 -13.24
CA SER A 137 -13.03 8.33 -13.07
C SER A 137 -12.14 7.08 -13.07
N SER A 138 -10.88 7.22 -12.70
CA SER A 138 -9.97 6.09 -12.50
C SER A 138 -10.20 5.47 -11.14
N ASP A 139 -10.09 4.13 -11.03
CA ASP A 139 -10.40 3.40 -9.81
C ASP A 139 -9.55 2.14 -9.66
N LYS A 140 -9.41 1.69 -8.43
CA LYS A 140 -8.79 0.43 -7.99
C LYS A 140 -7.46 0.10 -8.66
N ASN A 141 -6.41 0.71 -8.15
CA ASN A 141 -5.06 0.42 -8.59
C ASN A 141 -4.42 -0.73 -7.79
N LEU A 142 -3.56 -1.45 -8.47
CA LEU A 142 -2.60 -2.39 -7.89
C LEU A 142 -1.23 -2.15 -8.49
N SER A 143 -0.19 -2.38 -7.70
CA SER A 143 1.17 -2.05 -8.11
C SER A 143 2.15 -3.18 -7.81
N ALA A 144 3.18 -3.28 -8.65
CA ALA A 144 4.27 -4.23 -8.49
C ALA A 144 5.59 -3.62 -8.93
N VAL A 145 6.68 -4.15 -8.39
CA VAL A 145 8.05 -3.83 -8.79
C VAL A 145 8.69 -5.07 -9.41
N ASP A 146 9.38 -4.91 -10.52
CA ASP A 146 10.24 -5.96 -11.04
C ASP A 146 11.45 -6.13 -10.10
N GLY A 147 11.37 -7.15 -9.26
CA GLY A 147 12.40 -7.49 -8.27
C GLY A 147 13.43 -8.51 -8.75
N ILE A 148 13.36 -8.96 -10.00
CA ILE A 148 14.24 -10.00 -10.55
C ILE A 148 15.53 -9.35 -11.05
N SER A 149 16.65 -9.56 -10.35
CA SER A 149 17.93 -8.91 -10.64
C SER A 149 18.50 -9.19 -12.04
N THR A 150 18.07 -10.27 -12.68
CA THR A 150 18.47 -10.65 -14.06
C THR A 150 17.52 -10.10 -15.11
N SER A 151 16.43 -9.46 -14.73
CA SER A 151 15.48 -8.86 -15.67
C SER A 151 16.07 -7.62 -16.32
N THR A 152 15.80 -7.44 -17.61
CA THR A 152 16.09 -6.19 -18.34
C THR A 152 15.35 -4.99 -17.74
N TYR A 153 14.27 -5.25 -17.01
CA TYR A 153 13.41 -4.22 -16.41
C TYR A 153 13.56 -4.13 -14.89
N TYR A 154 14.65 -4.68 -14.34
CA TYR A 154 14.91 -4.68 -12.90
C TYR A 154 14.74 -3.30 -12.27
N GLY A 155 13.92 -3.25 -11.23
CA GLY A 155 13.58 -2.01 -10.51
C GLY A 155 12.48 -1.17 -11.15
N ARG A 156 11.92 -1.57 -12.30
CA ARG A 156 10.78 -0.88 -12.88
C ARG A 156 9.53 -1.12 -12.03
N CYS A 157 8.75 -0.07 -11.84
CA CYS A 157 7.48 -0.12 -11.13
C CYS A 157 6.34 -0.12 -12.14
N TYR A 158 5.34 -0.93 -11.89
CA TYR A 158 4.14 -1.03 -12.71
C TYR A 158 2.92 -0.76 -11.84
N THR A 159 1.97 0.00 -12.37
CA THR A 159 0.66 0.18 -11.76
C THR A 159 -0.40 -0.13 -12.80
N VAL A 160 -1.39 -0.93 -12.42
CA VAL A 160 -2.59 -1.18 -13.21
C VAL A 160 -3.79 -0.61 -12.48
N TYR A 161 -4.77 -0.11 -13.20
CA TYR A 161 -6.00 0.45 -12.66
C TYR A 161 -7.14 0.35 -13.66
N THR A 162 -8.36 0.50 -13.21
CA THR A 162 -9.54 0.58 -14.09
C THR A 162 -9.80 2.03 -14.46
N GLU A 163 -9.98 2.28 -15.75
CA GLU A 163 -10.39 3.58 -16.25
C GLU A 163 -11.86 3.52 -16.68
N PHE A 164 -12.70 4.35 -16.07
CA PHE A 164 -14.15 4.38 -16.34
C PHE A 164 -14.58 5.51 -17.27
N ALA A 165 -13.65 6.35 -17.73
CA ALA A 165 -13.93 7.44 -18.66
C ALA A 165 -12.83 7.60 -19.70
N GLY A 166 -12.98 8.57 -20.62
CA GLY A 166 -11.97 8.89 -21.63
C GLY A 166 -11.80 7.81 -22.71
N ALA A 167 -10.62 7.78 -23.30
CA ALA A 167 -10.28 6.87 -24.41
C ALA A 167 -10.24 5.39 -24.01
N TYR A 168 -10.06 5.09 -22.73
CA TYR A 168 -9.92 3.73 -22.18
C TYR A 168 -11.11 3.30 -21.32
N THR A 169 -12.27 3.93 -21.53
CA THR A 169 -13.49 3.64 -20.75
C THR A 169 -13.75 2.14 -20.57
N ASN A 170 -13.98 1.71 -19.31
CA ASN A 170 -14.22 0.34 -18.90
C ASN A 170 -13.08 -0.64 -19.25
N ARG A 171 -11.84 -0.19 -19.18
CA ARG A 171 -10.65 -1.00 -19.45
C ARG A 171 -9.64 -0.93 -18.33
N ILE A 172 -8.84 -1.98 -18.22
CA ILE A 172 -7.64 -1.97 -17.39
C ILE A 172 -6.54 -1.22 -18.15
N VAL A 173 -5.94 -0.26 -17.49
CA VAL A 173 -4.81 0.54 -17.99
C VAL A 173 -3.57 0.24 -17.16
N SER A 174 -2.41 0.22 -17.80
CA SER A 174 -1.12 0.05 -17.13
C SER A 174 -0.23 1.24 -17.41
N THR A 175 0.53 1.65 -16.38
CA THR A 175 1.61 2.63 -16.48
C THR A 175 2.88 2.10 -15.80
N TYR A 176 4.05 2.67 -16.14
CA TYR A 176 5.35 2.32 -15.55
C TYR A 176 6.30 3.54 -15.55
#